data_125f05c22e9b6375bdb05fef3b26e8e5
#
_entry.id   125f05c22e9b6375bdb05fef3b26e8e5
#
_cell.length_a   1.000
_cell.length_b   1.000
_cell.length_c   1.000
_cell.angle_alpha   90.00
_cell.angle_beta   90.00
_cell.angle_gamma   90.00
#
_symmetry.space_group_name_H-M   'P 1'
#
loop_
_entity.id
_entity.type
_entity.pdbx_description
1 polymer ?
#
loop_
_entity_poly.entity_id
_entity_poly.type
_entity_poly.pdbx_seq_one_letter_code
_entity_poly.pdbx_strand_id
1 'polypeptide(L)'
;LKSMKEQNLDALLMFRQESMYWLTGYDTFGYVFFQTLVLDKEGNTILLTRAPDLRQAQNTSNIEDIRIWVDKNGLNPTDDLKLILNELNLKDKKIGIEYEAYGMTGRNALRLNKSLENYCNYEDQSELITKHRVIKSSEEIIYIKKAANLADKALDEAWKFTKAGASEAKILAEMQRVVLEGGGDYPANEYIIGSGHNALLCRYQAEKRILSKKDQLSIEWAGTYKHYHSAMFRTIPIGKVVPKQIKMHEACVEALTNCEKKLITGNTVGDVFDVHAKTFDELGFNKARMNACGYSLGSTFSPNW
;
A
#
# COMPACT_ATOMS: atom_id res chain seq x y z
N LEU A 1 -6.96 -20.62 6.56
CA LEU A 1 -7.37 -21.67 7.51
C LEU A 1 -6.18 -22.42 8.10
N LYS A 2 -5.19 -22.87 7.29
CA LYS A 2 -4.03 -23.63 7.80
C LYS A 2 -3.29 -22.86 8.89
N SER A 3 -2.94 -21.59 8.66
CA SER A 3 -2.24 -20.78 9.63
C SER A 3 -3.07 -20.45 10.89
N MET A 4 -4.38 -20.30 10.73
CA MET A 4 -5.29 -20.18 11.88
C MET A 4 -5.25 -21.44 12.75
N LYS A 5 -5.27 -22.63 12.13
CA LYS A 5 -5.16 -23.92 12.83
C LYS A 5 -3.81 -24.06 13.56
N GLU A 6 -2.71 -23.68 12.93
CA GLU A 6 -1.36 -23.72 13.52
C GLU A 6 -1.24 -22.81 14.75
N GLN A 7 -2.02 -21.72 14.81
CA GLN A 7 -2.06 -20.78 15.93
C GLN A 7 -3.24 -21.02 16.88
N ASN A 8 -4.02 -22.09 16.65
CA ASN A 8 -5.23 -22.43 17.44
C ASN A 8 -6.26 -21.30 17.46
N LEU A 9 -6.45 -20.57 16.35
CA LEU A 9 -7.48 -19.56 16.21
C LEU A 9 -8.79 -20.19 15.76
N ASP A 10 -9.87 -19.85 16.45
CA ASP A 10 -11.23 -20.24 16.09
C ASP A 10 -11.85 -19.26 15.06
N ALA A 11 -11.39 -18.00 15.05
CA ALA A 11 -11.78 -16.99 14.09
C ALA A 11 -10.69 -15.93 13.89
N LEU A 12 -10.78 -15.18 12.78
CA LEU A 12 -9.98 -14.00 12.48
C LEU A 12 -10.91 -12.83 12.14
N LEU A 13 -10.72 -11.71 12.81
CA LEU A 13 -11.39 -10.44 12.50
C LEU A 13 -10.43 -9.58 11.67
N MET A 14 -10.72 -9.44 10.40
CA MET A 14 -9.92 -8.62 9.47
C MET A 14 -10.51 -7.24 9.35
N PHE A 15 -9.71 -6.22 9.60
CA PHE A 15 -10.07 -4.81 9.49
C PHE A 15 -9.31 -4.10 8.38
N ARG A 16 -8.18 -4.68 7.93
CA ARG A 16 -7.37 -4.13 6.85
C ARG A 16 -8.03 -4.38 5.50
N GLN A 17 -8.21 -3.32 4.73
CA GLN A 17 -8.84 -3.41 3.40
C GLN A 17 -8.05 -4.33 2.47
N GLU A 18 -6.73 -4.26 2.53
CA GLU A 18 -5.83 -5.11 1.75
C GLU A 18 -6.04 -6.61 2.04
N SER A 19 -6.30 -6.96 3.30
CA SER A 19 -6.58 -8.36 3.69
C SER A 19 -7.93 -8.83 3.16
N MET A 20 -8.96 -7.99 3.27
CA MET A 20 -10.29 -8.27 2.75
C MET A 20 -10.28 -8.38 1.22
N TYR A 21 -9.62 -7.45 0.52
CA TYR A 21 -9.50 -7.47 -0.94
C TYR A 21 -8.73 -8.71 -1.43
N TRP A 22 -7.58 -9.00 -0.83
CA TRP A 22 -6.76 -10.13 -1.21
C TRP A 22 -7.49 -11.47 -1.04
N LEU A 23 -8.29 -11.61 0.01
CA LEU A 23 -9.01 -12.84 0.32
C LEU A 23 -10.29 -13.00 -0.49
N THR A 24 -11.02 -11.92 -0.76
CA THR A 24 -12.41 -11.97 -1.26
C THR A 24 -12.67 -11.15 -2.51
N GLY A 25 -11.76 -10.25 -2.89
CA GLY A 25 -11.98 -9.26 -3.94
C GLY A 25 -12.77 -8.03 -3.49
N TYR A 26 -13.19 -7.94 -2.23
CA TYR A 26 -13.95 -6.80 -1.72
C TYR A 26 -13.21 -5.50 -1.92
N ASP A 27 -13.69 -4.68 -2.84
CA ASP A 27 -13.12 -3.42 -3.25
C ASP A 27 -14.01 -2.26 -2.82
N THR A 28 -13.53 -1.41 -1.94
CA THR A 28 -14.27 -0.25 -1.44
C THR A 28 -13.35 0.85 -0.96
N PHE A 29 -13.84 2.08 -0.95
CA PHE A 29 -13.26 3.20 -0.21
C PHE A 29 -13.80 3.28 1.25
N GLY A 30 -14.77 2.45 1.59
CA GLY A 30 -15.44 2.44 2.91
C GLY A 30 -14.56 2.02 4.08
N TYR A 31 -13.36 1.54 3.82
CA TYR A 31 -12.39 1.09 4.85
C TYR A 31 -11.94 2.18 5.84
N VAL A 32 -12.21 3.43 5.56
CA VAL A 32 -11.96 4.54 6.50
C VAL A 32 -12.94 4.55 7.68
N PHE A 33 -14.03 3.80 7.57
CA PHE A 33 -15.01 3.58 8.63
C PHE A 33 -14.85 2.19 9.25
N PHE A 34 -15.58 1.95 10.34
CA PHE A 34 -15.60 0.62 10.94
C PHE A 34 -16.23 -0.39 9.97
N GLN A 35 -15.47 -1.37 9.60
CA GLN A 35 -15.92 -2.57 8.89
C GLN A 35 -15.01 -3.74 9.28
N THR A 36 -15.52 -4.95 9.25
CA THR A 36 -14.73 -6.14 9.53
C THR A 36 -15.22 -7.33 8.73
N LEU A 37 -14.28 -8.11 8.22
CA LEU A 37 -14.55 -9.44 7.68
C LEU A 37 -14.21 -10.47 8.76
N VAL A 38 -15.22 -11.20 9.19
CA VAL A 38 -15.09 -12.34 10.10
C VAL A 38 -14.83 -13.59 9.27
N LEU A 39 -13.76 -14.31 9.56
CA LEU A 39 -13.46 -15.63 9.01
C LEU A 39 -13.40 -16.62 10.17
N ASP A 40 -14.26 -17.63 10.18
CA ASP A 40 -14.20 -18.70 11.16
C ASP A 40 -13.26 -19.84 10.71
N LYS A 41 -13.00 -20.79 11.60
CA LYS A 41 -12.10 -21.93 11.33
C LYS A 41 -12.70 -22.96 10.36
N GLU A 42 -14.00 -22.91 10.11
CA GLU A 42 -14.71 -23.73 9.14
C GLU A 42 -14.62 -23.13 7.73
N GLY A 43 -14.24 -21.85 7.59
CA GLY A 43 -14.09 -21.12 6.33
C GLY A 43 -15.30 -20.26 6.00
N ASN A 44 -16.26 -20.09 6.90
CA ASN A 44 -17.36 -19.16 6.70
C ASN A 44 -16.86 -17.72 6.81
N THR A 45 -17.35 -16.85 5.92
CA THR A 45 -17.03 -15.44 5.89
C THR A 45 -18.27 -14.60 6.06
N ILE A 46 -18.23 -13.62 6.98
CA ILE A 46 -19.30 -12.64 7.19
C ILE A 46 -18.68 -11.25 7.18
N LEU A 47 -19.15 -10.39 6.29
CA LEU A 47 -18.73 -8.99 6.25
C LEU A 47 -19.72 -8.13 7.04
N LEU A 48 -19.24 -7.40 8.03
CA LEU A 48 -19.98 -6.34 8.69
C LEU A 48 -19.48 -4.99 8.17
N THR A 49 -20.37 -4.23 7.51
CA THR A 49 -20.02 -2.95 6.89
C THR A 49 -21.19 -1.95 7.00
N ARG A 50 -21.10 -0.81 6.34
CA ARG A 50 -22.13 0.22 6.30
C ARG A 50 -23.04 0.06 5.09
N ALA A 51 -24.27 0.57 5.17
CA ALA A 51 -25.23 0.52 4.06
C ALA A 51 -24.71 1.06 2.71
N PRO A 52 -23.92 2.17 2.64
CA PRO A 52 -23.36 2.64 1.37
C PRO A 52 -22.44 1.62 0.69
N ASP A 53 -21.77 0.75 1.44
CA ASP A 53 -20.81 -0.22 0.92
C ASP A 53 -21.46 -1.57 0.52
N LEU A 54 -22.74 -1.78 0.81
CA LEU A 54 -23.43 -3.05 0.54
C LEU A 54 -23.35 -3.47 -0.94
N ARG A 55 -23.73 -2.58 -1.84
CA ARG A 55 -23.71 -2.88 -3.29
C ARG A 55 -22.30 -3.04 -3.81
N GLN A 56 -21.35 -2.31 -3.26
CA GLN A 56 -19.94 -2.44 -3.58
C GLN A 56 -19.46 -3.86 -3.22
N ALA A 57 -19.74 -4.31 -2.02
CA ALA A 57 -19.39 -5.67 -1.57
C ALA A 57 -20.04 -6.75 -2.43
N GLN A 58 -21.33 -6.63 -2.74
CA GLN A 58 -22.07 -7.57 -3.58
C GLN A 58 -21.51 -7.71 -5.00
N ASN A 59 -20.97 -6.61 -5.58
CA ASN A 59 -20.50 -6.59 -6.96
C ASN A 59 -19.01 -6.90 -7.12
N THR A 60 -18.19 -6.72 -6.07
CA THR A 60 -16.74 -6.85 -6.17
C THR A 60 -16.19 -8.07 -5.45
N SER A 61 -16.94 -8.67 -4.53
CA SER A 61 -16.45 -9.78 -3.70
C SER A 61 -17.23 -11.08 -3.92
N ASN A 62 -16.66 -12.17 -3.42
CA ASN A 62 -17.30 -13.47 -3.32
C ASN A 62 -17.96 -13.72 -1.95
N ILE A 63 -18.18 -12.67 -1.17
CA ILE A 63 -18.80 -12.76 0.17
C ILE A 63 -20.32 -12.89 0.00
N GLU A 64 -20.91 -13.96 0.52
CA GLU A 64 -22.35 -14.20 0.47
C GLU A 64 -23.10 -13.55 1.64
N ASP A 65 -22.54 -13.60 2.86
CA ASP A 65 -23.15 -13.02 4.07
C ASP A 65 -22.59 -11.62 4.36
N ILE A 66 -23.39 -10.61 4.03
CA ILE A 66 -23.04 -9.19 4.23
C ILE A 66 -24.08 -8.57 5.18
N ARG A 67 -23.59 -8.12 6.33
CA ARG A 67 -24.39 -7.49 7.40
C ARG A 67 -24.14 -5.99 7.45
N ILE A 68 -25.19 -5.24 7.76
CA ILE A 68 -25.14 -3.78 7.79
C ILE A 68 -25.33 -3.29 9.22
N TRP A 69 -24.38 -2.53 9.72
CA TRP A 69 -24.56 -1.74 10.91
C TRP A 69 -25.02 -0.32 10.57
N VAL A 70 -25.79 0.27 11.46
CA VAL A 70 -26.41 1.58 11.25
C VAL A 70 -25.57 2.65 11.96
N ASP A 71 -25.08 3.64 11.19
CA ASP A 71 -24.36 4.79 11.72
C ASP A 71 -25.36 5.82 12.29
N LYS A 72 -25.76 5.61 13.53
CA LYS A 72 -26.72 6.45 14.26
C LYS A 72 -26.16 6.81 15.64
N ASN A 73 -26.51 8.00 16.12
CA ASN A 73 -26.08 8.45 17.44
C ASN A 73 -26.47 7.44 18.53
N GLY A 74 -25.51 7.09 19.37
CA GLY A 74 -25.68 6.11 20.47
C GLY A 74 -25.49 4.65 20.06
N LEU A 75 -25.38 4.32 18.76
CA LEU A 75 -25.07 2.96 18.31
C LEU A 75 -23.57 2.69 18.27
N ASN A 76 -23.23 1.44 18.45
CA ASN A 76 -21.85 0.97 18.46
C ASN A 76 -21.73 -0.26 17.51
N PRO A 77 -20.95 -0.19 16.42
CA PRO A 77 -20.86 -1.31 15.46
C PRO A 77 -20.26 -2.59 16.08
N THR A 78 -19.60 -2.49 17.21
CA THR A 78 -19.09 -3.68 17.90
C THR A 78 -20.19 -4.50 18.57
N ASP A 79 -21.38 -3.93 18.78
CA ASP A 79 -22.55 -4.67 19.29
C ASP A 79 -23.10 -5.58 18.17
N ASP A 80 -23.20 -5.07 16.94
CA ASP A 80 -23.57 -5.86 15.76
C ASP A 80 -22.52 -6.96 15.50
N LEU A 81 -21.23 -6.65 15.62
CA LEU A 81 -20.17 -7.66 15.52
C LEU A 81 -20.35 -8.76 16.57
N LYS A 82 -20.67 -8.40 17.80
CA LYS A 82 -20.87 -9.38 18.88
C LYS A 82 -22.06 -10.32 18.62
N LEU A 83 -23.11 -9.84 17.93
CA LEU A 83 -24.21 -10.71 17.49
C LEU A 83 -23.70 -11.75 16.48
N ILE A 84 -22.90 -11.34 15.51
CA ILE A 84 -22.27 -12.26 14.54
C ILE A 84 -21.41 -13.30 15.26
N LEU A 85 -20.57 -12.87 16.21
CA LEU A 85 -19.72 -13.79 16.96
C LEU A 85 -20.53 -14.79 17.79
N ASN A 86 -21.70 -14.38 18.31
CA ASN A 86 -22.62 -15.29 19.01
C ASN A 86 -23.25 -16.32 18.06
N GLU A 87 -23.68 -15.89 16.87
CA GLU A 87 -24.22 -16.80 15.84
C GLU A 87 -23.20 -17.86 15.43
N LEU A 88 -21.92 -17.49 15.37
CA LEU A 88 -20.81 -18.41 15.08
C LEU A 88 -20.31 -19.21 16.30
N ASN A 89 -20.95 -19.11 17.46
CA ASN A 89 -20.58 -19.78 18.71
C ASN A 89 -19.13 -19.51 19.17
N LEU A 90 -18.67 -18.25 18.99
CA LEU A 90 -17.29 -17.85 19.29
C LEU A 90 -17.08 -17.32 20.73
N LYS A 91 -18.10 -17.44 21.60
CA LYS A 91 -17.92 -17.14 23.01
C LYS A 91 -16.89 -18.12 23.64
N ASP A 92 -16.01 -17.59 24.49
CA ASP A 92 -14.92 -18.33 25.15
C ASP A 92 -13.90 -18.97 24.18
N LYS A 93 -13.92 -18.56 22.89
CA LYS A 93 -13.00 -19.02 21.84
C LYS A 93 -11.80 -18.10 21.71
N LYS A 94 -10.79 -18.52 20.91
CA LYS A 94 -9.60 -17.75 20.62
C LYS A 94 -9.75 -17.06 19.27
N ILE A 95 -9.71 -15.71 19.25
CA ILE A 95 -9.94 -14.87 18.09
C ILE A 95 -8.70 -14.04 17.78
N GLY A 96 -8.24 -14.08 16.53
CA GLY A 96 -7.22 -13.17 16.03
C GLY A 96 -7.86 -11.86 15.56
N ILE A 97 -7.18 -10.73 15.77
CA ILE A 97 -7.68 -9.40 15.39
C ILE A 97 -6.58 -8.64 14.62
N GLU A 98 -6.92 -8.08 13.46
CA GLU A 98 -6.06 -7.10 12.79
C GLU A 98 -6.27 -5.71 13.41
N TYR A 99 -5.30 -5.21 14.16
CA TYR A 99 -5.33 -3.87 14.72
C TYR A 99 -4.70 -2.81 13.80
N GLU A 100 -3.78 -3.21 12.92
CA GLU A 100 -3.16 -2.31 11.96
C GLU A 100 -4.04 -2.06 10.73
N ALA A 101 -5.08 -1.25 10.88
CA ALA A 101 -5.98 -0.86 9.80
C ALA A 101 -6.43 0.58 9.94
N TYR A 102 -6.62 1.29 8.85
CA TYR A 102 -7.03 2.71 8.88
C TYR A 102 -8.41 2.92 9.52
N GLY A 103 -9.34 1.99 9.30
CA GLY A 103 -10.65 2.01 9.97
C GLY A 103 -10.62 1.66 11.46
N MET A 104 -9.51 1.07 11.94
CA MET A 104 -9.28 0.74 13.35
C MET A 104 -8.68 1.94 14.09
N THR A 105 -9.45 3.02 14.18
CA THR A 105 -9.06 4.17 15.00
C THR A 105 -8.91 3.77 16.49
N GLY A 106 -8.15 4.55 17.25
CA GLY A 106 -8.02 4.31 18.69
C GLY A 106 -9.37 4.17 19.40
N ARG A 107 -10.39 4.95 18.99
CA ARG A 107 -11.76 4.84 19.51
C ARG A 107 -12.40 3.49 19.16
N ASN A 108 -12.24 3.02 17.93
CA ASN A 108 -12.79 1.74 17.49
C ASN A 108 -12.09 0.57 18.18
N ALA A 109 -10.77 0.63 18.36
CA ALA A 109 -10.02 -0.38 19.11
C ALA A 109 -10.48 -0.48 20.58
N LEU A 110 -10.64 0.66 21.26
CA LEU A 110 -11.14 0.69 22.64
C LEU A 110 -12.56 0.12 22.74
N ARG A 111 -13.46 0.44 21.82
CA ARG A 111 -14.82 -0.10 21.77
C ARG A 111 -14.82 -1.60 21.53
N LEU A 112 -14.02 -2.07 20.59
CA LEU A 112 -13.88 -3.49 20.26
C LEU A 112 -13.37 -4.27 21.48
N ASN A 113 -12.26 -3.83 22.07
CA ASN A 113 -11.66 -4.51 23.23
C ASN A 113 -12.65 -4.56 24.40
N LYS A 114 -13.36 -3.47 24.69
CA LYS A 114 -14.40 -3.45 25.72
C LYS A 114 -15.56 -4.41 25.42
N SER A 115 -15.96 -4.52 24.15
CA SER A 115 -17.04 -5.44 23.74
C SER A 115 -16.63 -6.90 23.87
N LEU A 116 -15.34 -7.22 23.66
CA LEU A 116 -14.79 -8.57 23.74
C LEU A 116 -14.27 -8.95 25.14
N GLU A 117 -14.17 -7.99 26.04
CA GLU A 117 -13.78 -8.24 27.44
C GLU A 117 -14.73 -9.25 28.10
N ASN A 118 -14.17 -10.30 28.71
CA ASN A 118 -14.91 -11.42 29.29
C ASN A 118 -15.86 -12.16 28.34
N TYR A 119 -15.70 -11.94 27.02
CA TYR A 119 -16.46 -12.62 25.99
C TYR A 119 -15.65 -13.74 25.31
N CYS A 120 -14.41 -13.45 24.92
CA CYS A 120 -13.51 -14.40 24.26
C CYS A 120 -12.05 -14.10 24.60
N ASN A 121 -11.15 -15.03 24.25
CA ASN A 121 -9.72 -14.77 24.28
C ASN A 121 -9.32 -14.18 22.92
N TYR A 122 -8.64 -13.04 22.90
CA TYR A 122 -8.22 -12.42 21.65
C TYR A 122 -6.76 -11.98 21.68
N GLU A 123 -6.15 -11.96 20.50
CA GLU A 123 -4.75 -11.56 20.32
C GLU A 123 -4.57 -10.79 19.02
N ASP A 124 -3.50 -9.97 18.95
CA ASP A 124 -3.13 -9.26 17.75
C ASP A 124 -2.62 -10.25 16.67
N GLN A 125 -3.27 -10.24 15.52
CA GLN A 125 -2.94 -11.03 14.34
C GLN A 125 -2.79 -10.17 13.07
N SER A 126 -2.40 -8.90 13.23
CA SER A 126 -2.20 -7.95 12.13
C SER A 126 -1.24 -8.46 11.05
N GLU A 127 -0.30 -9.32 11.43
CA GLU A 127 0.71 -9.88 10.52
C GLU A 127 0.28 -11.17 9.81
N LEU A 128 -0.81 -11.82 10.22
CA LEU A 128 -1.14 -13.15 9.69
C LEU A 128 -1.39 -13.13 8.18
N ILE A 129 -2.29 -12.28 7.71
CA ILE A 129 -2.58 -12.14 6.28
C ILE A 129 -1.42 -11.46 5.54
N THR A 130 -0.78 -10.47 6.15
CA THR A 130 0.39 -9.78 5.58
C THR A 130 1.48 -10.77 5.18
N LYS A 131 1.80 -11.74 6.03
CA LYS A 131 2.79 -12.79 5.72
C LYS A 131 2.42 -13.63 4.50
N HIS A 132 1.14 -13.95 4.31
CA HIS A 132 0.68 -14.67 3.12
C HIS A 132 0.79 -13.84 1.83
N ARG A 133 0.61 -12.53 1.92
CA ARG A 133 0.67 -11.59 0.79
C ARG A 133 2.10 -11.25 0.35
N VAL A 134 3.12 -11.56 1.15
CA VAL A 134 4.53 -11.30 0.80
C VAL A 134 4.93 -12.07 -0.46
N ILE A 135 4.57 -13.36 -0.55
CA ILE A 135 4.86 -14.20 -1.72
C ILE A 135 3.68 -14.11 -2.69
N LYS A 136 3.93 -13.49 -3.85
CA LYS A 136 2.90 -13.22 -4.86
C LYS A 136 2.59 -14.48 -5.67
N SER A 137 1.32 -14.70 -5.94
CA SER A 137 0.85 -15.72 -6.88
C SER A 137 1.21 -15.35 -8.33
N SER A 138 1.06 -16.29 -9.25
CA SER A 138 1.26 -16.03 -10.68
C SER A 138 0.30 -14.98 -11.23
N GLU A 139 -0.93 -14.94 -10.72
CA GLU A 139 -1.92 -13.94 -11.12
C GLU A 139 -1.56 -12.54 -10.59
N GLU A 140 -1.15 -12.42 -9.33
CA GLU A 140 -0.66 -11.18 -8.76
C GLU A 140 0.55 -10.62 -9.53
N ILE A 141 1.45 -11.49 -9.98
CA ILE A 141 2.59 -11.09 -10.82
C ILE A 141 2.13 -10.54 -12.18
N ILE A 142 1.05 -11.07 -12.76
CA ILE A 142 0.47 -10.49 -13.99
C ILE A 142 -0.03 -9.07 -13.75
N TYR A 143 -0.70 -8.81 -12.63
CA TYR A 143 -1.18 -7.47 -12.27
C TYR A 143 -0.02 -6.50 -12.01
N ILE A 144 1.01 -6.94 -11.29
CA ILE A 144 2.22 -6.16 -11.04
C ILE A 144 2.93 -5.79 -12.36
N LYS A 145 3.04 -6.73 -13.30
CA LYS A 145 3.62 -6.46 -14.63
C LYS A 145 2.81 -5.44 -15.43
N LYS A 146 1.48 -5.48 -15.35
CA LYS A 146 0.62 -4.44 -15.95
C LYS A 146 0.82 -3.09 -15.29
N ALA A 147 0.89 -3.05 -13.96
CA ALA A 147 1.20 -1.85 -13.21
C ALA A 147 2.58 -1.28 -13.59
N ALA A 148 3.60 -2.13 -13.73
CA ALA A 148 4.93 -1.72 -14.18
C ALA A 148 4.92 -1.09 -15.58
N ASN A 149 4.20 -1.70 -16.53
CA ASN A 149 4.06 -1.12 -17.88
C ASN A 149 3.37 0.26 -17.86
N LEU A 150 2.40 0.45 -16.98
CA LEU A 150 1.75 1.76 -16.79
C LEU A 150 2.71 2.78 -16.16
N ALA A 151 3.55 2.34 -15.22
CA ALA A 151 4.58 3.19 -14.63
C ALA A 151 5.63 3.62 -15.67
N ASP A 152 6.05 2.72 -16.57
CA ASP A 152 6.96 3.04 -17.67
C ASP A 152 6.34 4.09 -18.61
N LYS A 153 5.08 3.93 -19.02
CA LYS A 153 4.37 4.91 -19.83
C LYS A 153 4.26 6.28 -19.15
N ALA A 154 4.04 6.30 -17.85
CA ALA A 154 4.03 7.55 -17.10
C ALA A 154 5.42 8.22 -17.07
N LEU A 155 6.50 7.44 -17.01
CA LEU A 155 7.86 7.97 -17.15
C LEU A 155 8.10 8.58 -18.54
N ASP A 156 7.64 7.92 -19.60
CA ASP A 156 7.76 8.45 -20.96
C ASP A 156 7.08 9.83 -21.09
N GLU A 157 5.89 9.99 -20.52
CA GLU A 157 5.23 11.29 -20.48
C GLU A 157 5.99 12.30 -19.62
N ALA A 158 6.53 11.90 -18.46
CA ALA A 158 7.38 12.76 -17.66
C ALA A 158 8.59 13.28 -18.45
N TRP A 159 9.29 12.41 -19.19
CA TRP A 159 10.41 12.80 -20.06
C TRP A 159 9.97 13.76 -21.15
N LYS A 160 8.87 13.49 -21.83
CA LYS A 160 8.34 14.29 -22.94
C LYS A 160 7.98 15.72 -22.51
N PHE A 161 7.41 15.87 -21.32
CA PHE A 161 6.94 17.17 -20.82
C PHE A 161 7.95 17.92 -19.94
N THR A 162 9.00 17.26 -19.44
CA THR A 162 10.01 17.88 -18.58
C THR A 162 11.00 18.72 -19.38
N LYS A 163 10.80 20.04 -19.40
CA LYS A 163 11.66 21.03 -20.04
C LYS A 163 11.50 22.39 -19.40
N ALA A 164 12.45 23.30 -19.65
CA ALA A 164 12.31 24.69 -19.21
C ALA A 164 10.98 25.31 -19.68
N GLY A 165 10.28 25.98 -18.78
CA GLY A 165 8.96 26.56 -19.01
C GLY A 165 7.78 25.59 -18.78
N ALA A 166 8.03 24.32 -18.50
CA ALA A 166 6.95 23.37 -18.17
C ALA A 166 6.46 23.58 -16.72
N SER A 167 5.17 23.32 -16.51
CA SER A 167 4.56 23.31 -15.18
C SER A 167 4.67 21.91 -14.55
N GLU A 168 5.05 21.81 -13.27
CA GLU A 168 5.00 20.57 -12.49
C GLU A 168 3.61 19.92 -12.56
N ALA A 169 2.55 20.71 -12.39
CA ALA A 169 1.17 20.21 -12.44
C ALA A 169 0.80 19.62 -13.82
N LYS A 170 1.32 20.21 -14.92
CA LYS A 170 1.09 19.65 -16.25
C LYS A 170 1.79 18.31 -16.45
N ILE A 171 3.03 18.19 -15.96
CA ILE A 171 3.78 16.92 -16.00
C ILE A 171 3.01 15.85 -15.22
N LEU A 172 2.60 16.16 -13.99
CA LEU A 172 1.82 15.26 -13.15
C LEU A 172 0.52 14.82 -13.82
N ALA A 173 -0.24 15.77 -14.40
CA ALA A 173 -1.50 15.47 -15.08
C ALA A 173 -1.31 14.49 -16.25
N GLU A 174 -0.26 14.64 -17.05
CA GLU A 174 0.04 13.74 -18.15
C GLU A 174 0.47 12.34 -17.67
N MET A 175 1.26 12.27 -16.61
CA MET A 175 1.63 10.99 -15.99
C MET A 175 0.40 10.23 -15.49
N GLN A 176 -0.51 10.90 -14.78
CA GLN A 176 -1.75 10.28 -14.29
C GLN A 176 -2.69 9.91 -15.43
N ARG A 177 -2.80 10.75 -16.45
CA ARG A 177 -3.65 10.50 -17.61
C ARG A 177 -3.33 9.17 -18.29
N VAL A 178 -2.07 8.90 -18.57
CA VAL A 178 -1.69 7.66 -19.27
C VAL A 178 -1.87 6.41 -18.42
N VAL A 179 -1.77 6.52 -17.11
CA VAL A 179 -2.09 5.40 -16.20
C VAL A 179 -3.57 5.09 -16.24
N LEU A 180 -4.43 6.10 -16.08
CA LEU A 180 -5.88 5.92 -16.06
C LEU A 180 -6.44 5.52 -17.44
N GLU A 181 -6.03 6.17 -18.51
CA GLU A 181 -6.42 5.79 -19.89
C GLU A 181 -5.91 4.40 -20.28
N GLY A 182 -4.80 3.96 -19.69
CA GLY A 182 -4.26 2.62 -19.88
C GLY A 182 -5.00 1.52 -19.11
N GLY A 183 -6.10 1.85 -18.43
CA GLY A 183 -6.91 0.93 -17.62
C GLY A 183 -6.34 0.69 -16.23
N GLY A 184 -5.49 1.59 -15.76
CA GLY A 184 -4.97 1.59 -14.39
C GLY A 184 -5.92 2.25 -13.38
N ASP A 185 -5.58 2.13 -12.11
CA ASP A 185 -6.31 2.69 -11.00
C ASP A 185 -5.61 3.94 -10.44
N TYR A 186 -6.29 4.64 -9.52
CA TYR A 186 -5.63 5.63 -8.69
C TYR A 186 -4.55 4.97 -7.82
N PRO A 187 -3.37 5.61 -7.70
CA PRO A 187 -2.35 5.11 -6.80
C PRO A 187 -2.80 5.27 -5.34
N ALA A 188 -2.39 4.35 -4.48
CA ALA A 188 -2.71 4.40 -3.05
C ALA A 188 -2.00 5.55 -2.33
N ASN A 189 -0.90 6.06 -2.87
CA ASN A 189 -0.24 7.28 -2.43
C ASN A 189 -0.18 8.29 -3.57
N GLU A 190 -0.27 9.56 -3.25
CA GLU A 190 -0.16 10.63 -4.21
C GLU A 190 1.25 10.67 -4.82
N TYR A 191 1.34 11.02 -6.11
CA TYR A 191 2.64 11.19 -6.76
C TYR A 191 3.39 12.36 -6.14
N ILE A 192 4.66 12.14 -5.83
CA ILE A 192 5.57 13.18 -5.36
C ILE A 192 6.25 13.78 -6.59
N ILE A 193 6.10 15.08 -6.79
CA ILE A 193 6.74 15.80 -7.91
C ILE A 193 7.15 17.19 -7.44
N GLY A 194 8.44 17.44 -7.42
CA GLY A 194 8.99 18.72 -7.00
C GLY A 194 10.24 19.11 -7.79
N SER A 195 10.42 20.42 -8.03
CA SER A 195 11.56 20.94 -8.78
C SER A 195 12.35 21.97 -7.98
N GLY A 196 13.59 22.20 -8.37
CA GLY A 196 14.52 23.09 -7.69
C GLY A 196 14.77 22.66 -6.25
N HIS A 197 14.60 23.55 -5.30
CA HIS A 197 14.73 23.22 -3.88
C HIS A 197 13.62 22.30 -3.36
N ASN A 198 12.44 22.30 -3.99
CA ASN A 198 11.34 21.40 -3.64
C ASN A 198 11.62 19.93 -4.05
N ALA A 199 12.56 19.69 -4.95
CA ALA A 199 13.01 18.35 -5.34
C ALA A 199 13.65 17.55 -4.17
N LEU A 200 13.94 18.20 -3.05
CA LEU A 200 14.46 17.57 -1.83
C LEU A 200 13.35 17.15 -0.84
N LEU A 201 12.11 17.53 -1.13
CA LEU A 201 10.98 17.30 -0.23
C LEU A 201 10.29 15.96 -0.56
N CYS A 202 10.55 14.95 0.25
CA CYS A 202 10.06 13.58 0.04
C CYS A 202 8.54 13.37 0.27
N ARG A 203 7.80 14.43 0.57
CA ARG A 203 6.33 14.42 0.74
C ARG A 203 5.68 15.60 -0.01
N TYR A 204 6.41 16.18 -0.96
CA TYR A 204 5.95 17.33 -1.69
C TYR A 204 5.07 16.92 -2.86
N GLN A 205 3.90 17.52 -2.93
CA GLN A 205 3.00 17.43 -4.07
C GLN A 205 3.24 18.56 -5.06
N ALA A 206 2.89 18.34 -6.33
CA ALA A 206 3.03 19.35 -7.35
C ALA A 206 2.28 20.63 -7.00
N GLU A 207 3.00 21.74 -7.04
CA GLU A 207 2.42 23.08 -7.01
C GLU A 207 2.34 23.68 -8.43
N LYS A 208 2.22 25.00 -8.49
CA LYS A 208 2.18 25.75 -9.76
C LYS A 208 3.57 26.21 -10.21
N ARG A 209 4.63 25.54 -9.78
CA ARG A 209 5.98 25.92 -10.15
C ARG A 209 6.24 25.63 -11.63
N ILE A 210 6.92 26.56 -12.28
CA ILE A 210 7.37 26.44 -13.66
C ILE A 210 8.87 26.14 -13.65
N LEU A 211 9.28 25.12 -14.38
CA LEU A 211 10.66 24.69 -14.48
C LEU A 211 11.54 25.77 -15.11
N SER A 212 12.66 26.09 -14.50
CA SER A 212 13.62 27.08 -15.02
C SER A 212 14.57 26.44 -16.04
N LYS A 213 15.38 27.28 -16.73
CA LYS A 213 16.38 26.84 -17.72
C LYS A 213 17.51 25.99 -17.11
N LYS A 214 17.74 26.12 -15.80
CA LYS A 214 18.68 25.30 -15.03
C LYS A 214 17.95 24.85 -13.78
N ASP A 215 17.49 23.61 -13.77
CA ASP A 215 16.64 23.07 -12.74
C ASP A 215 16.88 21.57 -12.52
N GLN A 216 16.17 21.01 -11.56
CA GLN A 216 16.11 19.57 -11.30
C GLN A 216 14.67 19.23 -10.92
N LEU A 217 14.11 18.21 -11.52
CA LEU A 217 12.82 17.63 -11.17
C LEU A 217 13.05 16.28 -10.51
N SER A 218 12.51 16.07 -9.32
CA SER A 218 12.40 14.75 -8.70
C SER A 218 10.95 14.31 -8.73
N ILE A 219 10.72 13.07 -9.15
CA ILE A 219 9.40 12.45 -9.25
C ILE A 219 9.42 11.07 -8.63
N GLU A 220 8.39 10.78 -7.83
CA GLU A 220 8.08 9.43 -7.32
C GLU A 220 6.62 9.13 -7.66
N TRP A 221 6.38 7.98 -8.29
CA TRP A 221 5.06 7.60 -8.76
C TRP A 221 4.91 6.09 -8.80
N ALA A 222 3.68 5.63 -8.96
CA ALA A 222 3.40 4.24 -9.25
C ALA A 222 2.45 4.09 -10.45
N GLY A 223 2.70 3.11 -11.30
CA GLY A 223 1.65 2.53 -12.09
C GLY A 223 0.83 1.62 -11.19
N THR A 224 -0.49 1.61 -11.38
CA THR A 224 -1.41 0.86 -10.54
C THR A 224 -2.39 0.09 -11.42
N TYR A 225 -2.62 -1.18 -11.11
CA TYR A 225 -3.59 -2.02 -11.80
C TYR A 225 -4.20 -3.01 -10.82
N LYS A 226 -5.54 -2.99 -10.66
CA LYS A 226 -6.27 -3.77 -9.65
C LYS A 226 -5.63 -3.64 -8.26
N HIS A 227 -5.36 -2.41 -7.86
CA HIS A 227 -4.68 -2.03 -6.61
C HIS A 227 -3.25 -2.55 -6.44
N TYR A 228 -2.71 -3.32 -7.41
CA TYR A 228 -1.28 -3.68 -7.41
C TYR A 228 -0.44 -2.55 -7.96
N HIS A 229 0.63 -2.24 -7.26
CA HIS A 229 1.51 -1.10 -7.55
C HIS A 229 2.86 -1.54 -8.09
N SER A 230 3.42 -0.70 -8.97
CA SER A 230 4.83 -0.71 -9.32
C SER A 230 5.36 0.72 -9.22
N ALA A 231 6.12 1.00 -8.17
CA ALA A 231 6.60 2.34 -7.87
C ALA A 231 8.00 2.58 -8.45
N MET A 232 8.25 3.83 -8.85
CA MET A 232 9.54 4.30 -9.32
C MET A 232 9.85 5.69 -8.78
N PHE A 233 11.16 5.97 -8.64
CA PHE A 233 11.68 7.30 -8.36
C PHE A 233 12.67 7.70 -9.43
N ARG A 234 12.60 8.94 -9.93
CA ARG A 234 13.57 9.51 -10.91
C ARG A 234 13.88 10.96 -10.60
N THR A 235 15.14 11.32 -10.90
CA THR A 235 15.58 12.71 -10.90
C THR A 235 15.95 13.09 -12.32
N ILE A 236 15.30 14.13 -12.84
CA ILE A 236 15.47 14.62 -14.21
C ILE A 236 16.11 16.01 -14.16
N PRO A 237 17.38 16.17 -14.58
CA PRO A 237 18.01 17.48 -14.66
C PRO A 237 17.49 18.24 -15.89
N ILE A 238 17.33 19.57 -15.76
CA ILE A 238 16.97 20.48 -16.82
C ILE A 238 18.16 21.40 -17.10
N GLY A 239 18.60 21.45 -18.33
CA GLY A 239 19.76 22.25 -18.75
C GLY A 239 21.10 21.55 -18.47
N LYS A 240 22.14 22.32 -18.11
CA LYS A 240 23.49 21.80 -17.93
C LYS A 240 23.64 21.03 -16.62
N VAL A 241 24.00 19.77 -16.72
CA VAL A 241 24.35 18.90 -15.58
C VAL A 241 25.76 19.25 -15.08
N VAL A 242 25.95 19.26 -13.76
CA VAL A 242 27.25 19.47 -13.13
C VAL A 242 27.92 18.15 -12.75
N PRO A 243 29.28 18.06 -12.72
CA PRO A 243 30.00 16.81 -12.44
C PRO A 243 29.56 16.10 -11.16
N LYS A 244 29.19 16.82 -10.13
CA LYS A 244 28.68 16.24 -8.87
C LYS A 244 27.37 15.47 -9.08
N GLN A 245 26.45 15.98 -9.90
CA GLN A 245 25.19 15.28 -10.21
C GLN A 245 25.43 13.99 -10.97
N ILE A 246 26.40 14.00 -11.91
CA ILE A 246 26.80 12.79 -12.64
C ILE A 246 27.30 11.72 -11.68
N LYS A 247 28.25 12.07 -10.80
CA LYS A 247 28.79 11.12 -9.80
C LYS A 247 27.72 10.57 -8.87
N MET A 248 26.77 11.40 -8.43
CA MET A 248 25.67 10.95 -7.59
C MET A 248 24.74 10.00 -8.35
N HIS A 249 24.45 10.27 -9.61
CA HIS A 249 23.64 9.40 -10.47
C HIS A 249 24.32 8.04 -10.68
N GLU A 250 25.60 8.03 -11.02
CA GLU A 250 26.40 6.81 -11.20
C GLU A 250 26.39 5.96 -9.92
N ALA A 251 26.58 6.57 -8.76
CA ALA A 251 26.51 5.88 -7.47
C ALA A 251 25.10 5.28 -7.19
N CYS A 252 24.04 5.99 -7.55
CA CYS A 252 22.66 5.46 -7.43
C CYS A 252 22.42 4.27 -8.36
N VAL A 253 22.89 4.33 -9.60
CA VAL A 253 22.78 3.23 -10.58
C VAL A 253 23.56 2.01 -10.11
N GLU A 254 24.78 2.21 -9.62
CA GLU A 254 25.61 1.13 -9.09
C GLU A 254 24.98 0.47 -7.87
N ALA A 255 24.48 1.27 -6.91
CA ALA A 255 23.79 0.77 -5.73
C ALA A 255 22.53 -0.04 -6.11
N LEU A 256 21.69 0.47 -7.03
CA LEU A 256 20.50 -0.25 -7.51
C LEU A 256 20.89 -1.58 -8.15
N THR A 257 21.87 -1.59 -9.05
CA THR A 257 22.35 -2.80 -9.73
C THR A 257 22.88 -3.84 -8.73
N ASN A 258 23.59 -3.40 -7.69
CA ASN A 258 24.11 -4.29 -6.66
C ASN A 258 22.97 -4.84 -5.76
N CYS A 259 21.97 -4.02 -5.44
CA CYS A 259 20.76 -4.45 -4.74
C CYS A 259 19.98 -5.51 -5.54
N GLU A 260 19.78 -5.29 -6.84
CA GLU A 260 19.11 -6.25 -7.73
C GLU A 260 19.80 -7.60 -7.77
N LYS A 261 21.14 -7.62 -7.88
CA LYS A 261 21.95 -8.85 -7.83
C LYS A 261 21.83 -9.58 -6.49
N LYS A 262 21.62 -8.85 -5.39
CA LYS A 262 21.51 -9.40 -4.04
C LYS A 262 20.09 -9.85 -3.71
N LEU A 263 19.08 -9.31 -4.38
CA LEU A 263 17.67 -9.61 -4.16
C LEU A 263 17.29 -10.94 -4.82
N ILE A 264 17.75 -12.04 -4.24
CA ILE A 264 17.50 -13.40 -4.70
C ILE A 264 16.97 -14.28 -3.56
N THR A 265 16.33 -15.39 -3.90
CA THR A 265 15.84 -16.38 -2.93
C THR A 265 16.96 -16.83 -1.97
N GLY A 266 16.66 -16.83 -0.68
CA GLY A 266 17.60 -17.20 0.38
C GLY A 266 18.30 -16.02 1.05
N ASN A 267 18.27 -14.82 0.45
CA ASN A 267 18.75 -13.60 1.08
C ASN A 267 17.61 -12.86 1.80
N THR A 268 17.98 -12.09 2.81
CA THR A 268 17.08 -11.21 3.55
C THR A 268 17.04 -9.81 2.95
N VAL A 269 16.04 -9.00 3.29
CA VAL A 269 16.00 -7.56 2.97
C VAL A 269 17.18 -6.84 3.62
N GLY A 270 17.64 -7.30 4.81
CA GLY A 270 18.84 -6.81 5.48
C GLY A 270 20.11 -6.99 4.63
N ASP A 271 20.28 -8.16 4.00
CA ASP A 271 21.42 -8.39 3.09
C ASP A 271 21.43 -7.43 1.89
N VAL A 272 20.25 -7.08 1.38
CA VAL A 272 20.11 -6.10 0.29
C VAL A 272 20.46 -4.69 0.79
N PHE A 273 20.02 -4.34 1.99
CA PHE A 273 20.36 -3.06 2.62
C PHE A 273 21.88 -2.94 2.87
N ASP A 274 22.53 -3.99 3.34
CA ASP A 274 23.98 -3.98 3.58
C ASP A 274 24.75 -3.70 2.30
N VAL A 275 24.35 -4.27 1.19
CA VAL A 275 24.95 -4.00 -0.14
C VAL A 275 24.72 -2.56 -0.57
N HIS A 276 23.51 -2.03 -0.39
CA HIS A 276 23.17 -0.61 -0.63
C HIS A 276 24.09 0.31 0.20
N ALA A 277 24.16 0.07 1.51
CA ALA A 277 24.96 0.89 2.41
C ALA A 277 26.45 0.85 2.03
N LYS A 278 27.00 -0.35 1.82
CA LYS A 278 28.39 -0.55 1.43
C LYS A 278 28.73 0.19 0.14
N THR A 279 27.89 0.08 -0.90
CA THR A 279 28.16 0.74 -2.19
C THR A 279 28.25 2.26 -2.03
N PHE A 280 27.31 2.89 -1.33
CA PHE A 280 27.37 4.33 -1.10
C PHE A 280 28.53 4.77 -0.21
N ASP A 281 28.86 3.97 0.81
CA ASP A 281 29.98 4.28 1.74
C ASP A 281 31.33 4.22 1.00
N GLU A 282 31.55 3.22 0.15
CA GLU A 282 32.76 3.06 -0.68
C GLU A 282 32.90 4.18 -1.73
N LEU A 283 31.80 4.69 -2.25
CA LEU A 283 31.77 5.82 -3.19
C LEU A 283 31.81 7.20 -2.51
N GLY A 284 31.92 7.25 -1.18
CA GLY A 284 32.04 8.49 -0.39
C GLY A 284 30.72 9.22 -0.16
N PHE A 285 29.58 8.53 -0.27
CA PHE A 285 28.24 9.08 -0.06
C PHE A 285 27.56 8.62 1.25
N ASN A 286 28.33 8.12 2.22
CA ASN A 286 27.81 7.61 3.50
C ASN A 286 26.92 8.58 4.26
N LYS A 287 27.16 9.90 4.17
CA LYS A 287 26.35 10.94 4.82
C LYS A 287 25.10 11.32 4.02
N ALA A 288 25.00 10.86 2.78
CA ALA A 288 23.91 11.23 1.87
C ALA A 288 22.93 10.07 1.61
N ARG A 289 23.31 8.82 1.92
CA ARG A 289 22.44 7.67 1.74
C ARG A 289 21.30 7.62 2.77
N MET A 290 20.19 7.06 2.38
CA MET A 290 19.06 6.83 3.28
C MET A 290 19.27 5.56 4.13
N ASN A 291 18.51 5.43 5.20
CA ASN A 291 18.49 4.27 6.07
C ASN A 291 17.49 3.18 5.59
N ALA A 292 17.12 3.22 4.32
CA ALA A 292 16.30 2.23 3.65
C ALA A 292 16.73 2.12 2.18
N CYS A 293 16.66 0.93 1.60
CA CYS A 293 17.01 0.67 0.20
C CYS A 293 15.81 0.33 -0.67
N GLY A 294 14.65 0.12 -0.09
CA GLY A 294 13.43 -0.26 -0.78
C GLY A 294 12.39 -0.87 0.15
N TYR A 295 11.28 -1.29 -0.41
CA TYR A 295 10.17 -1.91 0.30
C TYR A 295 9.39 -2.86 -0.61
N SER A 296 8.64 -3.79 -0.01
CA SER A 296 7.77 -4.71 -0.75
C SER A 296 6.52 -3.98 -1.25
N LEU A 297 6.13 -4.26 -2.49
CA LEU A 297 4.89 -3.78 -3.09
C LEU A 297 3.87 -4.91 -3.26
N GLY A 298 2.60 -4.56 -3.41
CA GLY A 298 1.50 -5.48 -3.64
C GLY A 298 0.20 -4.74 -3.90
N SER A 299 -0.93 -5.39 -3.61
CA SER A 299 -2.21 -4.69 -3.56
C SER A 299 -2.29 -3.84 -2.31
N THR A 300 -2.63 -2.57 -2.47
CA THR A 300 -2.74 -1.65 -1.34
C THR A 300 -3.72 -0.53 -1.66
N PHE A 301 -4.23 0.11 -0.60
CA PHE A 301 -5.23 1.17 -0.66
C PHE A 301 -4.69 2.45 -0.02
N SER A 302 -5.26 3.61 -0.39
CA SER A 302 -4.85 4.89 0.19
C SER A 302 -4.85 4.83 1.72
N PRO A 303 -3.88 5.49 2.37
CA PRO A 303 -2.97 6.52 1.85
C PRO A 303 -1.53 6.06 1.59
N ASN A 304 -1.27 4.79 1.45
CA ASN A 304 0.11 4.31 1.33
C ASN A 304 0.21 3.13 0.34
N TRP A 305 1.28 3.13 -0.54
CA TRP A 305 1.63 1.95 -1.34
C TRP A 305 2.76 1.13 -0.76
#